data_d7d5b2cb3aa278fbd7a684225106b643
#
_entry.id   d7d5b2cb3aa278fbd7a684225106b643
#
_cell.length_a   1.000
_cell.length_b   1.000
_cell.length_c   1.000
_cell.angle_alpha   90.00
_cell.angle_beta   90.00
_cell.angle_gamma   90.00
#
_symmetry.space_group_name_H-M   'P 1'
#
loop_
_entity.id
_entity.type
_entity.pdbx_description
1 polymer ?
#
loop_
_entity_poly.entity_id
_entity_poly.type
_entity_poly.pdbx_seq_one_letter_code
_entity_poly.pdbx_strand_id
1 'polypeptide(L)' 'MKDFDFYRAKYIRDGKWRIEFFDKDEKYVGSIYKVGSDVVRGYCQCLSDLGYKTIL' A
#
# COMPACT_ATOMS: atom_id res chain seq x y z
N MET A 1 -12.36 12.41 1.62
CA MET A 1 -11.10 12.89 2.23
C MET A 1 -10.10 11.75 2.31
N LYS A 2 -8.88 12.02 1.94
CA LYS A 2 -7.82 11.01 2.03
C LYS A 2 -7.37 10.83 3.48
N ASP A 3 -7.25 9.57 3.89
CA ASP A 3 -6.68 9.27 5.20
C ASP A 3 -5.17 9.11 5.11
N PHE A 4 -4.62 8.98 3.90
CA PHE A 4 -3.20 8.82 3.67
C PHE A 4 -2.84 9.37 2.29
N ASP A 5 -1.55 9.56 2.04
CA ASP A 5 -1.04 10.08 0.77
C ASP A 5 -0.06 9.13 0.09
N PHE A 6 0.62 8.29 0.85
CA PHE A 6 1.61 7.35 0.33
C PHE A 6 1.30 5.93 0.76
N TYR A 7 1.78 4.97 -0.02
CA TYR A 7 1.64 3.57 0.33
C TYR A 7 2.91 2.81 -0.03
N ARG A 8 3.09 1.63 0.58
CA ARG A 8 4.22 0.76 0.30
C ARG A 8 3.78 -0.68 0.47
N ALA A 9 4.08 -1.52 -0.52
CA ALA A 9 3.81 -2.96 -0.44
C ALA A 9 5.09 -3.67 -0.02
N LYS A 10 4.99 -4.50 1.03
CA LYS A 10 6.12 -5.24 1.56
C LYS A 10 5.78 -6.71 1.62
N TYR A 11 6.60 -7.54 0.97
CA TYR A 11 6.43 -8.99 1.01
C TYR A 11 6.83 -9.53 2.39
N ILE A 12 6.00 -10.41 2.95
CA ILE A 12 6.27 -11.00 4.26
C ILE A 12 6.73 -12.44 4.09
N ARG A 13 5.82 -13.33 3.68
CA ARG A 13 6.12 -14.74 3.43
C ARG A 13 4.88 -15.42 2.87
N ASP A 14 5.08 -16.57 2.23
CA ASP A 14 3.98 -17.45 1.75
C ASP A 14 2.95 -16.69 0.92
N GLY A 15 3.42 -15.78 0.07
CA GLY A 15 2.54 -15.00 -0.79
C GLY A 15 1.80 -13.89 -0.06
N LYS A 16 2.08 -13.67 1.21
CA LYS A 16 1.42 -12.65 2.02
C LYS A 16 2.17 -11.33 1.95
N TRP A 17 1.44 -10.27 1.72
CA TRP A 17 1.98 -8.92 1.62
C TRP A 17 1.33 -8.01 2.63
N ARG A 18 2.11 -7.05 3.11
CA ARG A 18 1.61 -5.98 3.98
C ARG A 18 1.64 -4.70 3.16
N ILE A 19 0.50 -4.03 3.09
CA ILE A 19 0.43 -2.74 2.40
C ILE A 19 0.33 -1.68 3.48
N GLU A 20 1.37 -0.87 3.58
CA GLU A 20 1.50 0.15 4.61
C GLU A 20 1.10 1.50 4.05
N PHE A 21 0.44 2.31 4.85
CA PHE A 21 -0.04 3.63 4.45
C PHE A 21 0.63 4.70 5.29
N PHE A 22 0.91 5.82 4.65
CA PHE A 22 1.63 6.93 5.28
C PHE A 22 0.92 8.25 4.95
N ASP A 23 0.98 9.19 5.86
CA ASP A 23 0.39 10.51 5.64
C ASP A 23 1.32 11.40 4.80
N LYS A 24 0.93 12.66 4.61
CA LYS A 24 1.70 13.60 3.80
C LYS A 24 3.10 13.86 4.36
N ASP A 25 3.29 13.63 5.65
CA ASP A 25 4.58 13.81 6.31
C ASP A 25 5.36 12.50 6.36
N GLU A 26 4.88 11.47 5.62
CA GLU A 26 5.49 10.15 5.53
C GLU A 26 5.50 9.41 6.86
N LYS A 27 4.53 9.70 7.71
CA LYS A 27 4.34 8.99 8.97
C LYS A 27 3.37 7.85 8.79
N TYR A 28 3.68 6.71 9.39
CA TYR A 28 2.86 5.52 9.30
C TYR A 28 1.49 5.75 9.94
N VAL A 29 0.43 5.44 9.20
CA VAL A 29 -0.94 5.59 9.71
C VAL A 29 -1.70 4.28 9.81
N GLY A 30 -1.26 3.23 9.13
CA GLY A 30 -1.92 1.94 9.21
C GLY A 30 -1.49 1.00 8.11
N SER A 31 -2.00 -0.23 8.16
CA SER A 31 -1.66 -1.21 7.15
C SER A 31 -2.79 -2.23 7.00
N ILE A 32 -2.77 -2.93 5.85
CA ILE A 32 -3.65 -4.07 5.58
C ILE A 32 -2.79 -5.21 5.05
N TYR A 33 -3.35 -6.42 5.08
CA TYR A 33 -2.68 -7.60 4.53
C TYR A 33 -3.43 -8.11 3.32
N LYS A 34 -2.68 -8.56 2.31
CA LYS A 34 -3.24 -9.17 1.12
C LYS A 34 -2.41 -10.41 0.79
N VAL A 35 -3.05 -11.41 0.22
CA VAL A 35 -2.39 -12.66 -0.18
C VAL A 35 -2.43 -12.77 -1.69
N GLY A 36 -1.28 -13.07 -2.29
CA GLY A 36 -1.15 -13.23 -3.73
C GLY A 36 -0.58 -11.99 -4.40
N SER A 37 0.48 -12.17 -5.18
CA SER A 37 1.14 -11.06 -5.86
C SER A 37 0.22 -10.37 -6.87
N ASP A 38 -0.66 -11.13 -7.53
CA ASP A 38 -1.60 -10.55 -8.49
C ASP A 38 -2.60 -9.64 -7.80
N VAL A 39 -3.09 -10.05 -6.62
CA VAL A 39 -4.02 -9.25 -5.84
C VAL A 39 -3.34 -7.96 -5.38
N VAL A 40 -2.11 -8.07 -4.90
CA VAL A 40 -1.35 -6.91 -4.44
C VAL A 40 -1.09 -5.95 -5.59
N ARG A 41 -0.70 -6.47 -6.75
CA ARG A 41 -0.44 -5.64 -7.93
C ARG A 41 -1.69 -4.86 -8.33
N GLY A 42 -2.84 -5.54 -8.38
CA GLY A 42 -4.09 -4.89 -8.73
C GLY A 42 -4.50 -3.83 -7.75
N TYR A 43 -4.34 -4.12 -6.45
CA TYR A 43 -4.67 -3.16 -5.40
C TYR A 43 -3.77 -1.91 -5.50
N CYS A 44 -2.47 -2.11 -5.66
CA CYS A 44 -1.53 -1.00 -5.79
C CYS A 44 -1.78 -0.19 -7.05
N GLN A 45 -2.17 -0.86 -8.15
CA GLN A 45 -2.52 -0.15 -9.38
C GLN A 45 -3.74 0.74 -9.14
N CYS A 46 -4.74 0.26 -8.41
CA CYS A 46 -5.91 1.07 -8.07
C CYS A 46 -5.52 2.30 -7.26
N LEU A 47 -4.62 2.12 -6.28
CA LEU A 47 -4.16 3.24 -5.47
C LEU A 47 -3.43 4.27 -6.34
N SER A 48 -2.59 3.80 -7.23
CA SER A 48 -1.86 4.67 -8.14
C SER A 48 -2.83 5.45 -9.05
N ASP A 49 -3.85 4.77 -9.56
CA ASP A 49 -4.86 5.39 -10.42
C ASP A 49 -5.66 6.46 -9.67
N LEU A 50 -5.83 6.31 -8.38
CA LEU A 50 -6.52 7.27 -7.54
C LEU A 50 -5.63 8.46 -7.14
N GLY A 51 -4.36 8.42 -7.52
CA GLY A 51 -3.43 9.52 -7.26
C GLY A 51 -2.53 9.34 -6.05
N TYR A 52 -2.60 8.20 -5.37
CA TYR A 52 -1.67 7.92 -4.29
C TYR A 52 -0.30 7.57 -4.86
N LYS A 53 0.75 7.86 -4.10
CA LYS A 53 2.12 7.63 -4.53
C LYS A 53 2.81 6.60 -3.66
N THR A 54 3.76 5.89 -4.25
CA THR A 54 4.57 4.95 -3.48
C THR A 54 5.63 5.70 -2.69
N ILE A 55 5.94 5.17 -1.51
CA ILE A 55 7.04 5.67 -0.69
C ILE A 55 8.18 4.66 -0.81
N LEU A 56 9.39 5.16 -0.97
CA LEU A 56 10.57 4.31 -1.14
C LEU A 56 11.31 4.09 0.16
#